data_59c77273cecabd988ec370cbaad34753
#
_entry.id   59c77273cecabd988ec370cbaad34753
#
_cell.length_a   1.000
_cell.length_b   1.000
_cell.length_c   1.000
_cell.angle_alpha   90.00
_cell.angle_beta   90.00
_cell.angle_gamma   90.00
#
_symmetry.space_group_name_H-M   'P 1'
#
loop_
_entity.id
_entity.type
_entity.pdbx_description
1 polymer ?
#
loop_
_entity_poly.entity_id
_entity_poly.type
_entity_poly.pdbx_seq_one_letter_code
_entity_poly.pdbx_strand_id
1 'polypeptide(L)'
;NPADLPTPLTGGTINQHFKRTTGTYGAKFDITSQVTQIHQIKGGVEFNRHNLSFDNINLIQEQGLQDPSITGTPWAKMYLPDPNNPDENLRIDLYQRTPIEFSTYLQDKIELNEMIINIGLRFDYFKPDGKILADSMKDDPDIYRPRKPWNISKTLAERKEIWYTDATAKYQVSPRLGIAFPITDRGVIHFSYGHFFQIPNFDLLYTNPEFKFGQGTENLGIAGNSDLKPQMTISGEVGVQQAITDEITVDLTGYFRDIRNLAGTRADEIRIFGGAGRYSQYVNSDFGFVKGIVLSLTKRFSDNWSATIDYTLQSAKGNASDPAATRNQVASGQQPEIQLIRLDQDQTHTVNVTFNYSSADNWGFSLIGQYGSGFPYTPSQSLNLSALLTNSELKPVTYTVDLRAYKDIVFGSYKVSIFARVFNLFDIQSEYGVYNDSGTADFTLAEYLFRQRNTDEVLRHYNLNTVDEYYRNPTMYSEPRRIEVGATLFF
;
A
#
# COMPACT_ATOMS: atom_id res chain seq x y z
N ASN A 1 -38.77 -5.21 -6.65
CA ASN A 1 -39.04 -5.31 -5.21
C ASN A 1 -38.27 -4.18 -4.51
N PRO A 2 -38.90 -3.30 -3.70
CA PRO A 2 -38.20 -2.21 -3.00
C PRO A 2 -37.09 -2.71 -2.05
N ALA A 3 -37.04 -4.03 -1.81
CA ALA A 3 -36.03 -4.67 -0.96
C ALA A 3 -34.63 -4.79 -1.61
N ASP A 4 -34.48 -4.52 -2.91
CA ASP A 4 -33.21 -4.70 -3.63
C ASP A 4 -32.42 -3.39 -3.80
N LEU A 5 -32.88 -2.33 -3.14
CA LEU A 5 -32.17 -1.06 -3.16
C LEU A 5 -31.11 -1.04 -2.03
N PRO A 6 -29.88 -0.68 -2.33
CA PRO A 6 -28.95 -0.35 -1.27
C PRO A 6 -29.53 0.82 -0.49
N THR A 7 -30.02 0.54 0.71
CA THR A 7 -30.50 1.59 1.62
C THR A 7 -29.29 2.48 1.95
N PRO A 8 -29.32 3.78 1.62
CA PRO A 8 -28.28 4.67 2.05
C PRO A 8 -28.19 4.60 3.58
N LEU A 9 -26.97 4.52 4.10
CA LEU A 9 -26.74 4.60 5.53
C LEU A 9 -27.22 5.97 6.02
N THR A 10 -28.39 6.01 6.61
CA THR A 10 -29.03 7.24 7.10
C THR A 10 -28.52 7.68 8.45
N GLY A 11 -27.56 6.97 8.99
CA GLY A 11 -26.92 7.17 10.29
C GLY A 11 -26.48 5.83 10.84
N GLY A 12 -25.71 5.86 11.88
CA GLY A 12 -25.22 4.66 12.57
C GLY A 12 -24.17 5.00 13.61
N THR A 13 -23.96 4.08 14.52
CA THR A 13 -22.89 4.16 15.51
C THR A 13 -21.80 3.16 15.11
N ILE A 14 -20.55 3.60 15.08
CA ILE A 14 -19.42 2.70 14.93
C ILE A 14 -19.25 1.95 16.24
N ASN A 15 -19.48 0.64 16.22
CA ASN A 15 -19.41 -0.23 17.40
C ASN A 15 -17.98 -0.70 17.68
N GLN A 16 -16.98 -0.05 17.15
CA GLN A 16 -15.60 -0.46 17.27
C GLN A 16 -14.81 0.53 18.11
N HIS A 17 -14.16 0.00 19.15
CA HIS A 17 -13.13 0.71 19.88
C HIS A 17 -11.78 0.24 19.36
N PHE A 18 -11.07 1.14 18.66
CA PHE A 18 -9.79 0.82 18.02
C PHE A 18 -8.70 1.76 18.54
N LYS A 19 -7.59 1.17 18.99
CA LYS A 19 -6.38 1.90 19.35
C LYS A 19 -5.15 1.13 18.90
N ARG A 20 -4.27 1.76 18.16
CA ARG A 20 -2.98 1.21 17.77
C ARG A 20 -1.87 2.19 18.10
N THR A 21 -0.83 1.70 18.74
CA THR A 21 0.37 2.47 19.07
C THR A 21 1.60 1.71 18.62
N THR A 22 2.49 2.42 17.92
CA THR A 22 3.80 1.90 17.52
C THR A 22 4.86 2.87 18.01
N GLY A 23 5.72 2.42 18.91
CA GLY A 23 6.90 3.14 19.34
C GLY A 23 8.15 2.42 18.81
N THR A 24 9.08 3.15 18.22
CA THR A 24 10.35 2.58 17.72
C THR A 24 11.52 3.26 18.41
N TYR A 25 12.38 2.46 19.02
CA TYR A 25 13.66 2.88 19.58
C TYR A 25 14.77 2.37 18.67
N GLY A 26 15.51 3.28 18.05
CA GLY A 26 16.55 2.96 17.09
C GLY A 26 17.89 3.57 17.47
N ALA A 27 18.97 2.85 17.14
CA ALA A 27 20.33 3.35 17.20
C ALA A 27 21.04 2.98 15.90
N LYS A 28 21.75 3.96 15.33
CA LYS A 28 22.50 3.78 14.09
C LYS A 28 23.88 4.38 14.24
N PHE A 29 24.88 3.65 13.74
CA PHE A 29 26.26 4.11 13.65
C PHE A 29 26.81 3.81 12.26
N ASP A 30 27.35 4.83 11.59
CA ASP A 30 28.01 4.71 10.29
C ASP A 30 29.40 5.31 10.38
N ILE A 31 30.36 4.64 9.73
CA ILE A 31 31.73 5.12 9.56
C ILE A 31 32.10 5.11 8.08
N THR A 32 32.79 6.15 7.64
CA THR A 32 33.35 6.25 6.28
C THR A 32 34.80 6.64 6.40
N SER A 33 35.68 5.92 5.73
CA SER A 33 37.12 6.14 5.74
C SER A 33 37.71 6.05 4.34
N GLN A 34 38.45 7.07 3.94
CA GLN A 34 39.29 7.01 2.74
C GLN A 34 40.59 6.28 3.10
N VAL A 35 40.63 4.95 2.86
CA VAL A 35 41.74 4.08 3.28
C VAL A 35 42.97 4.28 2.38
N THR A 36 42.74 4.47 1.08
CA THR A 36 43.75 4.80 0.09
C THR A 36 43.18 5.84 -0.88
N GLN A 37 43.96 6.29 -1.85
CA GLN A 37 43.47 7.19 -2.91
C GLN A 37 42.39 6.53 -3.79
N ILE A 38 42.32 5.21 -3.80
CA ILE A 38 41.43 4.41 -4.64
C ILE A 38 40.25 3.84 -3.83
N HIS A 39 40.47 3.49 -2.55
CA HIS A 39 39.50 2.75 -1.75
C HIS A 39 38.87 3.65 -0.68
N GLN A 40 37.55 3.76 -0.73
CA GLN A 40 36.75 4.35 0.33
C GLN A 40 35.86 3.29 0.96
N ILE A 41 36.17 2.90 2.19
CA ILE A 41 35.38 1.91 2.94
C ILE A 41 34.30 2.60 3.74
N LYS A 42 33.10 2.08 3.64
CA LYS A 42 31.95 2.49 4.44
C LYS A 42 31.34 1.28 5.14
N GLY A 43 31.13 1.38 6.45
CA GLY A 43 30.49 0.35 7.24
C GLY A 43 29.51 0.95 8.23
N GLY A 44 28.53 0.18 8.63
CA GLY A 44 27.56 0.65 9.62
C GLY A 44 26.79 -0.48 10.26
N VAL A 45 26.21 -0.13 11.41
CA VAL A 45 25.30 -1.00 12.17
C VAL A 45 24.04 -0.23 12.52
N GLU A 46 22.92 -0.90 12.54
CA GLU A 46 21.63 -0.33 12.90
C GLU A 46 20.86 -1.34 13.73
N PHE A 47 20.24 -0.88 14.79
CA PHE A 47 19.39 -1.66 15.69
C PHE A 47 18.09 -0.92 15.90
N ASN A 48 16.96 -1.62 15.74
CA ASN A 48 15.62 -1.11 16.01
C ASN A 48 14.85 -2.10 16.90
N ARG A 49 14.20 -1.57 17.93
CA ARG A 49 13.24 -2.29 18.76
C ARG A 49 11.90 -1.58 18.66
N HIS A 50 10.89 -2.31 18.26
CA HIS A 50 9.53 -1.79 18.18
C HIS A 50 8.73 -2.20 19.40
N ASN A 51 7.87 -1.31 19.88
CA ASN A 51 6.87 -1.60 20.90
C ASN A 51 5.50 -1.39 20.25
N LEU A 52 4.79 -2.47 20.01
CA LEU A 52 3.49 -2.49 19.36
C LEU A 52 2.42 -2.75 20.40
N SER A 53 1.36 -1.93 20.44
CA SER A 53 0.13 -2.20 21.16
C SER A 53 -1.04 -2.07 20.21
N PHE A 54 -1.90 -3.03 20.22
CA PHE A 54 -3.09 -3.10 19.38
C PHE A 54 -4.29 -3.52 20.23
N ASP A 55 -5.30 -2.65 20.23
CA ASP A 55 -6.55 -2.85 20.94
C ASP A 55 -7.68 -2.67 19.93
N ASN A 56 -8.39 -3.75 19.61
CA ASN A 56 -9.55 -3.74 18.75
C ASN A 56 -10.69 -4.48 19.43
N ILE A 57 -11.71 -3.74 19.83
CA ILE A 57 -12.86 -4.25 20.58
C ILE A 57 -14.12 -3.87 19.84
N ASN A 58 -14.90 -4.86 19.42
CA ASN A 58 -16.22 -4.64 18.86
C ASN A 58 -17.26 -4.69 20.00
N LEU A 59 -17.84 -3.52 20.30
CA LEU A 59 -18.85 -3.39 21.34
C LEU A 59 -20.09 -4.22 21.02
N ILE A 60 -20.76 -4.69 22.05
CA ILE A 60 -22.00 -5.44 21.93
C ILE A 60 -23.17 -4.48 22.14
N GLN A 61 -24.10 -4.53 21.20
CA GLN A 61 -25.36 -3.79 21.33
C GLN A 61 -26.34 -4.62 22.19
N GLU A 62 -26.92 -4.02 23.22
CA GLU A 62 -27.94 -4.64 24.03
C GLU A 62 -29.17 -4.99 23.17
N GLN A 63 -29.47 -6.26 23.02
CA GLN A 63 -30.66 -6.73 22.33
C GLN A 63 -31.86 -6.54 23.27
N GLY A 64 -32.84 -5.75 22.88
CA GLY A 64 -34.06 -5.59 23.66
C GLY A 64 -34.65 -4.17 23.66
N LEU A 65 -33.95 -3.17 23.13
CA LEU A 65 -34.47 -1.81 23.03
C LEU A 65 -35.21 -1.51 21.71
N GLN A 66 -35.56 -2.51 20.95
CA GLN A 66 -36.54 -2.36 19.86
C GLN A 66 -37.97 -2.42 20.46
N ASP A 67 -38.36 -1.38 21.15
CA ASP A 67 -39.77 -1.14 21.39
C ASP A 67 -40.32 -0.40 20.18
N PRO A 68 -41.13 -1.06 19.34
CA PRO A 68 -41.71 -0.45 18.11
C PRO A 68 -42.64 0.73 18.42
N SER A 69 -43.03 0.93 19.70
CA SER A 69 -43.90 2.01 20.13
C SER A 69 -43.17 3.31 20.44
N ILE A 70 -41.82 3.30 20.52
CA ILE A 70 -41.04 4.49 20.78
C ILE A 70 -40.56 5.09 19.44
N THR A 71 -41.33 6.04 18.94
CA THR A 71 -40.92 6.94 17.84
C THR A 71 -39.85 7.91 18.28
N GLY A 72 -38.66 7.46 18.37
CA GLY A 72 -37.45 8.17 18.75
C GLY A 72 -36.47 7.12 19.20
N THR A 73 -35.58 6.69 18.32
CA THR A 73 -34.63 5.63 18.57
C THR A 73 -33.90 5.91 19.91
N PRO A 74 -34.19 5.14 20.96
CA PRO A 74 -33.33 5.18 22.13
C PRO A 74 -31.94 4.77 21.64
N TRP A 75 -30.93 5.50 22.07
CA TRP A 75 -29.55 5.16 21.83
C TRP A 75 -29.33 3.72 22.27
N ALA A 76 -29.01 2.84 21.32
CA ALA A 76 -28.73 1.47 21.66
C ALA A 76 -27.58 1.46 22.68
N LYS A 77 -27.83 0.89 23.86
CA LYS A 77 -26.81 0.80 24.88
C LYS A 77 -25.71 -0.16 24.40
N MET A 78 -24.50 0.31 24.38
CA MET A 78 -23.34 -0.47 24.03
C MET A 78 -22.57 -0.85 25.29
N TYR A 79 -22.06 -2.07 25.34
CA TYR A 79 -21.22 -2.52 26.44
C TYR A 79 -19.96 -3.25 25.92
N LEU A 80 -18.94 -3.30 26.77
CA LEU A 80 -17.70 -4.01 26.48
C LEU A 80 -17.93 -5.51 26.56
N PRO A 81 -17.41 -6.30 25.62
CA PRO A 81 -17.45 -7.76 25.70
C PRO A 81 -16.74 -8.26 26.95
N ASP A 82 -17.27 -9.31 27.60
CA ASP A 82 -16.61 -10.01 28.69
C ASP A 82 -15.52 -10.94 28.13
N PRO A 83 -14.23 -10.73 28.46
CA PRO A 83 -13.15 -11.60 27.99
C PRO A 83 -13.25 -13.04 28.51
N ASN A 84 -14.02 -13.28 29.56
CA ASN A 84 -14.23 -14.62 30.13
C ASN A 84 -15.40 -15.37 29.46
N ASN A 85 -16.28 -14.65 28.75
CA ASN A 85 -17.35 -15.26 27.95
C ASN A 85 -16.77 -15.69 26.60
N PRO A 86 -16.74 -17.00 26.25
CA PRO A 86 -16.16 -17.47 24.99
C PRO A 86 -16.76 -16.82 23.74
N ASP A 87 -18.05 -16.55 23.73
CA ASP A 87 -18.75 -15.97 22.57
C ASP A 87 -18.46 -14.46 22.42
N GLU A 88 -18.29 -13.77 23.53
CA GLU A 88 -17.99 -12.33 23.55
C GLU A 88 -16.48 -12.07 23.35
N ASN A 89 -15.61 -12.95 23.83
CA ASN A 89 -14.16 -12.86 23.67
C ASN A 89 -13.72 -12.83 22.19
N LEU A 90 -14.53 -13.37 21.28
CA LEU A 90 -14.31 -13.29 19.83
C LEU A 90 -14.32 -11.84 19.30
N ARG A 91 -14.91 -10.92 20.04
CA ARG A 91 -15.01 -9.50 19.69
C ARG A 91 -13.83 -8.67 20.18
N ILE A 92 -12.87 -9.31 20.84
CA ILE A 92 -11.71 -8.67 21.47
C ILE A 92 -10.44 -9.17 20.77
N ASP A 93 -9.70 -8.28 20.12
CA ASP A 93 -8.36 -8.58 19.59
C ASP A 93 -7.35 -7.61 20.21
N LEU A 94 -6.57 -8.12 21.15
CA LEU A 94 -5.58 -7.37 21.91
C LEU A 94 -4.23 -8.05 21.80
N TYR A 95 -3.19 -7.28 21.47
CA TYR A 95 -1.82 -7.79 21.57
C TYR A 95 -0.81 -6.71 21.91
N GLN A 96 0.28 -7.14 22.52
CA GLN A 96 1.51 -6.36 22.70
C GLN A 96 2.67 -7.18 22.16
N ARG A 97 3.52 -6.57 21.31
CA ARG A 97 4.65 -7.23 20.67
C ARG A 97 5.87 -6.31 20.65
N THR A 98 7.05 -6.91 20.75
CA THR A 98 8.32 -6.18 20.75
C THR A 98 9.32 -6.76 19.76
N PRO A 99 9.00 -6.75 18.44
CA PRO A 99 9.95 -7.26 17.44
C PRO A 99 11.24 -6.44 17.39
N ILE A 100 12.32 -7.11 16.98
CA ILE A 100 13.68 -6.57 16.95
C ILE A 100 14.23 -6.71 15.53
N GLU A 101 14.85 -5.64 15.04
CA GLU A 101 15.63 -5.61 13.80
C GLU A 101 17.08 -5.27 14.13
N PHE A 102 18.00 -5.95 13.47
CA PHE A 102 19.41 -5.62 13.47
C PHE A 102 19.96 -5.73 12.06
N SER A 103 20.77 -4.78 11.67
CA SER A 103 21.48 -4.86 10.39
C SER A 103 22.90 -4.33 10.49
N THR A 104 23.76 -4.86 9.64
CA THR A 104 25.13 -4.37 9.46
C THR A 104 25.51 -4.45 8.00
N TYR A 105 26.38 -3.55 7.56
CA TYR A 105 26.86 -3.54 6.20
C TYR A 105 28.32 -3.11 6.12
N LEU A 106 28.98 -3.58 5.05
CA LEU A 106 30.30 -3.15 4.63
C LEU A 106 30.29 -2.92 3.12
N GLN A 107 30.85 -1.80 2.69
CA GLN A 107 30.91 -1.38 1.30
C GLN A 107 32.28 -0.80 1.00
N ASP A 108 32.82 -1.10 -0.18
CA ASP A 108 34.00 -0.45 -0.74
C ASP A 108 33.61 0.30 -2.02
N LYS A 109 33.95 1.58 -2.08
CA LYS A 109 33.94 2.38 -3.30
C LYS A 109 35.35 2.43 -3.84
N ILE A 110 35.57 1.82 -5.01
CA ILE A 110 36.83 1.71 -5.71
C ILE A 110 36.85 2.72 -6.85
N GLU A 111 37.69 3.75 -6.76
CA GLU A 111 37.81 4.81 -7.77
C GLU A 111 39.03 4.54 -8.63
N LEU A 112 38.84 3.93 -9.79
CA LEU A 112 39.85 3.74 -10.82
C LEU A 112 39.81 4.92 -11.82
N ASN A 113 40.87 5.10 -12.58
CA ASN A 113 40.95 6.23 -13.55
C ASN A 113 39.78 6.24 -14.56
N GLU A 114 39.30 5.07 -14.98
CA GLU A 114 38.31 4.91 -16.04
C GLU A 114 36.99 4.31 -15.52
N MET A 115 36.88 4.01 -14.24
CA MET A 115 35.72 3.29 -13.71
C MET A 115 35.57 3.49 -12.20
N ILE A 116 34.33 3.60 -11.74
CA ILE A 116 33.99 3.59 -10.32
C ILE A 116 33.19 2.31 -10.03
N ILE A 117 33.65 1.53 -9.05
CA ILE A 117 32.97 0.32 -8.59
C ILE A 117 32.53 0.52 -7.14
N ASN A 118 31.28 0.25 -6.86
CA ASN A 118 30.75 0.14 -5.50
C ASN A 118 30.37 -1.32 -5.26
N ILE A 119 31.02 -1.98 -4.33
CA ILE A 119 30.71 -3.36 -3.94
C ILE A 119 30.43 -3.42 -2.44
N GLY A 120 29.40 -4.14 -2.03
CA GLY A 120 29.07 -4.23 -0.63
C GLY A 120 28.23 -5.46 -0.29
N LEU A 121 28.22 -5.76 0.99
CA LEU A 121 27.37 -6.79 1.58
C LEU A 121 26.62 -6.17 2.76
N ARG A 122 25.35 -6.50 2.87
CA ARG A 122 24.51 -6.17 4.02
C ARG A 122 23.98 -7.46 4.63
N PHE A 123 24.03 -7.55 5.94
CA PHE A 123 23.39 -8.59 6.73
C PHE A 123 22.20 -7.97 7.46
N ASP A 124 21.03 -8.59 7.34
CA ASP A 124 19.79 -8.21 8.01
C ASP A 124 19.31 -9.37 8.88
N TYR A 125 18.88 -9.03 10.10
CA TYR A 125 18.31 -9.95 11.08
C TYR A 125 16.99 -9.37 11.60
N PHE A 126 15.96 -10.18 11.62
CA PHE A 126 14.64 -9.83 12.16
C PHE A 126 14.16 -10.92 13.10
N LYS A 127 13.81 -10.56 14.34
CA LYS A 127 13.17 -11.44 15.31
C LYS A 127 11.75 -10.96 15.55
N PRO A 128 10.73 -11.63 15.00
CA PRO A 128 9.34 -11.35 15.33
C PRO A 128 9.08 -11.80 16.78
N ASP A 129 8.46 -10.96 17.57
CA ASP A 129 7.98 -11.30 18.90
C ASP A 129 6.55 -11.85 18.77
N GLY A 130 6.42 -13.08 18.26
CA GLY A 130 5.15 -13.71 18.00
C GLY A 130 5.17 -15.22 18.17
N LYS A 131 3.99 -15.80 18.26
CA LYS A 131 3.80 -17.24 18.36
C LYS A 131 3.06 -17.74 17.12
N ILE A 132 3.36 -18.98 16.73
CA ILE A 132 2.70 -19.71 15.67
C ILE A 132 2.13 -21.01 16.24
N LEU A 133 1.19 -21.62 15.54
CA LEU A 133 0.71 -22.96 15.92
C LEU A 133 1.85 -23.97 15.79
N ALA A 134 2.02 -24.82 16.82
CA ALA A 134 2.99 -25.91 16.77
C ALA A 134 2.68 -26.85 15.60
N ASP A 135 3.71 -27.45 14.98
CA ASP A 135 3.53 -28.26 13.76
C ASP A 135 2.54 -29.41 13.94
N SER A 136 2.54 -30.07 15.09
CA SER A 136 1.58 -31.12 15.43
C SER A 136 0.12 -30.65 15.51
N MET A 137 -0.11 -29.33 15.50
CA MET A 137 -1.42 -28.71 15.66
C MET A 137 -1.91 -27.99 14.41
N LYS A 138 -1.02 -27.69 13.44
CA LYS A 138 -1.36 -26.89 12.24
C LYS A 138 -2.48 -27.47 11.39
N ASP A 139 -2.52 -28.79 11.27
CA ASP A 139 -3.47 -29.51 10.44
C ASP A 139 -4.52 -30.28 11.26
N ASP A 140 -4.56 -30.09 12.59
CA ASP A 140 -5.57 -30.69 13.45
C ASP A 140 -6.85 -29.87 13.46
N PRO A 141 -7.93 -30.28 12.77
CA PRO A 141 -9.18 -29.53 12.70
C PRO A 141 -9.88 -29.40 14.06
N ASP A 142 -9.43 -30.15 15.05
CA ASP A 142 -10.00 -30.18 16.40
C ASP A 142 -9.10 -29.51 17.45
N ILE A 143 -8.09 -28.75 17.04
CA ILE A 143 -7.13 -28.09 17.96
C ILE A 143 -7.81 -27.29 19.08
N TYR A 144 -8.95 -26.65 18.78
CA TYR A 144 -9.71 -25.85 19.75
C TYR A 144 -10.77 -26.64 20.49
N ARG A 145 -10.94 -27.94 20.21
CA ARG A 145 -11.95 -28.75 20.91
C ARG A 145 -11.44 -29.17 22.29
N PRO A 146 -12.15 -28.79 23.36
CA PRO A 146 -11.78 -29.20 24.73
C PRO A 146 -11.92 -30.70 24.96
N ARG A 147 -12.62 -31.44 24.11
CA ARG A 147 -12.94 -32.86 24.26
C ARG A 147 -11.85 -33.85 23.83
N LYS A 148 -10.75 -33.39 23.26
CA LYS A 148 -9.63 -34.29 22.98
C LYS A 148 -9.05 -34.82 24.32
N PRO A 149 -8.72 -36.11 24.41
CA PRO A 149 -8.25 -36.73 25.66
C PRO A 149 -7.08 -35.98 26.31
N TRP A 150 -6.18 -35.45 25.50
CA TRP A 150 -5.00 -34.73 25.98
C TRP A 150 -5.31 -33.28 26.45
N ASN A 151 -6.51 -32.74 26.13
CA ASN A 151 -6.95 -31.42 26.56
C ASN A 151 -7.84 -31.43 27.80
N ILE A 152 -8.52 -32.54 28.06
CA ILE A 152 -9.60 -32.61 29.08
C ILE A 152 -9.10 -32.26 30.48
N SER A 153 -7.87 -32.65 30.80
CA SER A 153 -7.29 -32.45 32.13
C SER A 153 -6.43 -31.19 32.26
N LYS A 154 -6.33 -30.36 31.20
CA LYS A 154 -5.43 -29.21 31.19
C LYS A 154 -6.18 -27.89 31.23
N THR A 155 -5.62 -26.94 31.96
CA THR A 155 -6.07 -25.55 31.97
C THR A 155 -5.84 -24.90 30.60
N LEU A 156 -6.49 -23.77 30.33
CA LEU A 156 -6.26 -23.03 29.06
C LEU A 156 -4.81 -22.59 28.90
N ALA A 157 -4.15 -22.20 30.00
CA ALA A 157 -2.74 -21.81 29.95
C ALA A 157 -1.85 -22.98 29.55
N GLU A 158 -2.02 -24.17 30.16
CA GLU A 158 -1.28 -25.38 29.81
C GLU A 158 -1.54 -25.84 28.37
N ARG A 159 -2.77 -25.63 27.87
CA ARG A 159 -3.10 -25.92 26.46
C ARG A 159 -2.38 -24.97 25.52
N LYS A 160 -2.34 -23.66 25.84
CA LYS A 160 -1.63 -22.66 25.03
C LYS A 160 -0.12 -22.95 24.92
N GLU A 161 0.51 -23.48 25.96
CA GLU A 161 1.91 -23.92 25.92
C GLU A 161 2.17 -25.05 24.91
N ILE A 162 1.18 -25.91 24.70
CA ILE A 162 1.27 -27.02 23.72
C ILE A 162 0.91 -26.56 22.31
N TRP A 163 -0.08 -25.67 22.18
CA TRP A 163 -0.59 -25.23 20.87
C TRP A 163 0.35 -24.31 20.12
N TYR A 164 1.17 -23.56 20.86
CA TYR A 164 1.99 -22.51 20.26
C TYR A 164 3.48 -22.76 20.48
N THR A 165 4.23 -22.34 19.50
CA THR A 165 5.69 -22.23 19.57
C THR A 165 6.12 -20.84 19.12
N ASP A 166 7.31 -20.41 19.53
CA ASP A 166 7.82 -19.11 19.16
C ASP A 166 8.15 -19.08 17.66
N ALA A 167 7.86 -17.96 17.02
CA ALA A 167 8.25 -17.70 15.63
C ALA A 167 9.78 -17.61 15.52
N THR A 168 10.32 -18.12 14.41
CA THR A 168 11.76 -18.19 14.18
C THR A 168 12.32 -16.84 13.74
N ALA A 169 13.54 -16.52 14.16
CA ALA A 169 14.25 -15.37 13.63
C ALA A 169 14.58 -15.55 12.15
N LYS A 170 14.57 -14.45 11.40
CA LYS A 170 14.88 -14.41 9.96
C LYS A 170 16.18 -13.64 9.75
N TYR A 171 16.94 -14.06 8.77
CA TYR A 171 18.17 -13.37 8.38
C TYR A 171 18.39 -13.46 6.88
N GLN A 172 19.09 -12.47 6.34
CA GLN A 172 19.45 -12.42 4.93
C GLN A 172 20.82 -11.72 4.76
N VAL A 173 21.56 -12.21 3.78
CA VAL A 173 22.76 -11.53 3.25
C VAL A 173 22.40 -10.95 1.88
N SER A 174 22.62 -9.66 1.72
CA SER A 174 22.21 -8.90 0.55
C SER A 174 23.43 -8.29 -0.15
N PRO A 175 23.93 -8.89 -1.24
CA PRO A 175 24.99 -8.32 -2.05
C PRO A 175 24.49 -7.08 -2.82
N ARG A 176 25.39 -6.11 -3.02
CA ARG A 176 25.16 -4.91 -3.81
C ARG A 176 26.38 -4.62 -4.68
N LEU A 177 26.14 -4.30 -5.94
CA LEU A 177 27.14 -3.94 -6.91
C LEU A 177 26.66 -2.73 -7.70
N GLY A 178 27.50 -1.72 -7.82
CA GLY A 178 27.29 -0.59 -8.71
C GLY A 178 28.58 -0.35 -9.50
N ILE A 179 28.44 -0.10 -10.79
CA ILE A 179 29.57 0.23 -11.67
C ILE A 179 29.19 1.46 -12.47
N ALA A 180 30.07 2.46 -12.52
CA ALA A 180 29.93 3.61 -13.38
C ALA A 180 31.18 3.71 -14.28
N PHE A 181 30.98 3.75 -15.57
CA PHE A 181 32.01 3.76 -16.57
C PHE A 181 31.86 4.99 -17.47
N PRO A 182 32.71 6.03 -17.33
CA PRO A 182 32.75 7.15 -18.26
C PRO A 182 33.16 6.66 -19.65
N ILE A 183 32.31 6.89 -20.66
CA ILE A 183 32.55 6.51 -22.06
C ILE A 183 33.05 7.69 -22.90
N THR A 184 32.77 8.90 -22.42
CA THR A 184 33.26 10.17 -22.99
C THR A 184 33.42 11.18 -21.84
N ASP A 185 33.98 12.34 -22.14
CA ASP A 185 34.08 13.45 -21.17
C ASP A 185 32.70 13.93 -20.66
N ARG A 186 31.62 13.55 -21.36
CA ARG A 186 30.24 13.99 -21.11
C ARG A 186 29.24 12.84 -20.99
N GLY A 187 29.72 11.59 -21.03
CA GLY A 187 28.86 10.42 -21.05
C GLY A 187 29.31 9.33 -20.07
N VAL A 188 28.36 8.75 -19.35
CA VAL A 188 28.59 7.69 -18.38
C VAL A 188 27.59 6.56 -18.62
N ILE A 189 28.07 5.32 -18.69
CA ILE A 189 27.23 4.12 -18.55
C ILE A 189 27.28 3.71 -17.07
N HIS A 190 26.13 3.39 -16.50
CA HIS A 190 26.04 2.86 -15.16
C HIS A 190 25.28 1.55 -15.13
N PHE A 191 25.66 0.72 -14.20
CA PHE A 191 25.02 -0.56 -13.90
C PHE A 191 24.86 -0.69 -12.39
N SER A 192 23.70 -1.13 -11.93
CA SER A 192 23.50 -1.49 -10.53
C SER A 192 22.79 -2.83 -10.41
N TYR A 193 23.15 -3.58 -9.38
CA TYR A 193 22.52 -4.84 -9.01
C TYR A 193 22.52 -4.98 -7.49
N GLY A 194 21.40 -5.41 -6.92
CA GLY A 194 21.33 -5.58 -5.47
C GLY A 194 20.16 -6.43 -5.01
N HIS A 195 20.36 -7.00 -3.82
CA HIS A 195 19.30 -7.65 -3.06
C HIS A 195 18.84 -6.73 -1.94
N PHE A 196 17.53 -6.70 -1.71
CA PHE A 196 16.91 -5.86 -0.70
C PHE A 196 16.00 -6.71 0.17
N PHE A 197 16.11 -6.50 1.46
CA PHE A 197 15.35 -7.17 2.49
C PHE A 197 14.31 -6.20 3.05
N GLN A 198 13.06 -6.68 3.21
CA GLN A 198 11.99 -5.91 3.82
C GLN A 198 11.15 -6.82 4.72
N ILE A 199 11.01 -6.45 5.99
CA ILE A 199 10.13 -7.18 6.90
C ILE A 199 8.67 -7.06 6.45
N PRO A 200 7.83 -8.08 6.67
CA PRO A 200 6.40 -7.98 6.44
C PRO A 200 5.76 -6.90 7.31
N ASN A 201 4.65 -6.32 6.85
CA ASN A 201 3.86 -5.43 7.69
C ASN A 201 3.43 -6.15 8.97
N PHE A 202 3.44 -5.45 10.09
CA PHE A 202 3.11 -6.03 11.39
C PHE A 202 1.68 -6.60 11.45
N ASP A 203 0.76 -6.04 10.69
CA ASP A 203 -0.61 -6.58 10.58
C ASP A 203 -0.61 -8.02 10.05
N LEU A 204 0.23 -8.33 9.05
CA LEU A 204 0.35 -9.67 8.50
C LEU A 204 0.96 -10.67 9.46
N LEU A 205 1.76 -10.18 10.42
CA LEU A 205 2.40 -11.01 11.44
C LEU A 205 1.48 -11.29 12.63
N TYR A 206 0.66 -10.30 13.04
CA TYR A 206 0.01 -10.31 14.35
C TYR A 206 -1.52 -10.19 14.32
N THR A 207 -2.19 -10.14 13.17
CA THR A 207 -3.65 -10.18 13.09
C THR A 207 -4.19 -11.46 13.70
N ASN A 208 -5.17 -11.36 14.61
CA ASN A 208 -5.80 -12.47 15.32
C ASN A 208 -4.77 -13.48 15.91
N PRO A 209 -3.85 -13.02 16.76
CA PRO A 209 -2.69 -13.81 17.19
C PRO A 209 -3.05 -14.99 18.10
N GLU A 210 -4.25 -15.04 18.62
CA GLU A 210 -4.77 -16.14 19.45
C GLU A 210 -5.64 -17.11 18.64
N PHE A 211 -5.78 -16.93 17.33
CA PHE A 211 -6.59 -17.78 16.46
C PHE A 211 -8.01 -17.96 16.98
N LYS A 212 -8.64 -16.87 17.39
CA LYS A 212 -10.03 -16.88 17.85
C LYS A 212 -10.96 -16.87 16.66
N PHE A 213 -11.79 -17.90 16.56
CA PHE A 213 -12.77 -18.05 15.49
C PHE A 213 -14.13 -18.43 16.07
N GLY A 214 -15.20 -17.78 15.59
CA GLY A 214 -16.56 -18.06 16.02
C GLY A 214 -17.06 -19.42 15.52
N GLN A 215 -17.98 -20.03 16.26
CA GLN A 215 -18.69 -21.22 15.83
C GLN A 215 -19.85 -20.83 14.93
N GLY A 216 -20.10 -21.62 13.87
CA GLY A 216 -21.31 -21.51 13.05
C GLY A 216 -21.23 -20.51 11.90
N THR A 217 -20.09 -19.88 11.63
CA THR A 217 -19.87 -19.11 10.42
C THR A 217 -19.00 -19.88 9.44
N GLU A 218 -19.43 -20.01 8.20
CA GLU A 218 -18.68 -20.79 7.20
C GLU A 218 -17.30 -20.18 6.89
N ASN A 219 -17.11 -18.89 7.16
CA ASN A 219 -15.91 -18.15 6.79
C ASN A 219 -15.42 -17.28 7.95
N LEU A 220 -14.36 -17.71 8.58
CA LEU A 220 -13.91 -17.17 9.87
C LEU A 220 -12.80 -16.11 9.81
N GLY A 221 -12.33 -15.74 8.62
CA GLY A 221 -11.34 -14.69 8.49
C GLY A 221 -9.91 -15.21 8.26
N ILE A 222 -8.96 -14.33 8.51
CA ILE A 222 -7.54 -14.56 8.29
C ILE A 222 -6.79 -14.42 9.61
N ALA A 223 -5.88 -15.34 9.88
CA ALA A 223 -4.93 -15.25 10.98
C ALA A 223 -3.57 -14.75 10.45
N GLY A 224 -2.92 -13.91 11.24
CA GLY A 224 -1.55 -13.49 10.99
C GLY A 224 -0.57 -14.67 11.09
N ASN A 225 0.63 -14.47 10.58
CA ASN A 225 1.69 -15.45 10.67
C ASN A 225 3.02 -14.80 11.05
N SER A 226 3.36 -14.89 12.32
CA SER A 226 4.63 -14.32 12.82
C SER A 226 5.87 -15.01 12.25
N ASP A 227 5.71 -16.15 11.54
CA ASP A 227 6.82 -16.86 10.90
C ASP A 227 6.98 -16.54 9.41
N LEU A 228 6.28 -15.53 8.87
CA LEU A 228 6.47 -15.07 7.51
C LEU A 228 7.94 -14.71 7.26
N LYS A 229 8.43 -15.13 6.11
CA LYS A 229 9.74 -14.70 5.62
C LYS A 229 9.64 -13.25 5.17
N PRO A 230 10.68 -12.46 5.40
CA PRO A 230 10.78 -11.14 4.80
C PRO A 230 10.71 -11.18 3.28
N GLN A 231 10.13 -10.15 2.71
CA GLN A 231 10.14 -9.92 1.29
C GLN A 231 11.58 -9.71 0.82
N MET A 232 11.94 -10.32 -0.29
CA MET A 232 13.21 -10.13 -0.97
C MET A 232 12.98 -9.53 -2.35
N THR A 233 13.62 -8.40 -2.62
CA THR A 233 13.64 -7.81 -3.97
C THR A 233 15.03 -7.92 -4.57
N ILE A 234 15.13 -8.52 -5.75
CA ILE A 234 16.32 -8.50 -6.59
C ILE A 234 16.09 -7.40 -7.63
N SER A 235 16.96 -6.40 -7.64
CA SER A 235 16.87 -5.27 -8.57
C SER A 235 18.12 -5.16 -9.41
N GLY A 236 17.94 -4.88 -10.69
CA GLY A 236 19.03 -4.55 -11.60
C GLY A 236 18.67 -3.37 -12.48
N GLU A 237 19.64 -2.54 -12.77
CA GLU A 237 19.50 -1.35 -13.59
C GLU A 237 20.72 -1.20 -14.51
N VAL A 238 20.48 -0.75 -15.72
CA VAL A 238 21.50 -0.32 -16.67
C VAL A 238 21.05 0.97 -17.32
N GLY A 239 21.93 1.96 -17.33
CA GLY A 239 21.59 3.26 -17.89
C GLY A 239 22.78 3.95 -18.55
N VAL A 240 22.43 4.92 -19.37
CA VAL A 240 23.35 5.83 -20.05
C VAL A 240 22.93 7.24 -19.76
N GLN A 241 23.84 8.00 -19.18
CA GLN A 241 23.68 9.44 -18.99
C GLN A 241 24.62 10.16 -19.95
N GLN A 242 24.10 11.06 -20.76
CA GLN A 242 24.88 11.83 -21.74
C GLN A 242 24.50 13.30 -21.68
N ALA A 243 25.48 14.17 -21.43
CA ALA A 243 25.32 15.58 -21.67
C ALA A 243 25.46 15.86 -23.18
N ILE A 244 24.38 16.30 -23.80
CA ILE A 244 24.31 16.64 -25.22
C ILE A 244 24.96 18.02 -25.47
N THR A 245 24.71 18.94 -24.55
CA THR A 245 25.37 20.25 -24.47
C THR A 245 25.79 20.49 -23.01
N ASP A 246 26.43 21.61 -22.71
CA ASP A 246 26.77 22.00 -21.36
C ASP A 246 25.53 22.23 -20.48
N GLU A 247 24.37 22.38 -21.10
CA GLU A 247 23.11 22.69 -20.42
C GLU A 247 22.09 21.55 -20.47
N ILE A 248 22.17 20.66 -21.47
CA ILE A 248 21.18 19.61 -21.72
C ILE A 248 21.78 18.24 -21.47
N THR A 249 21.15 17.48 -20.56
CA THR A 249 21.49 16.11 -20.23
C THR A 249 20.32 15.18 -20.52
N VAL A 250 20.61 14.03 -21.11
CA VAL A 250 19.69 12.92 -21.33
C VAL A 250 20.16 11.76 -20.47
N ASP A 251 19.23 11.13 -19.74
CA ASP A 251 19.43 9.87 -19.04
C ASP A 251 18.42 8.84 -19.55
N LEU A 252 18.90 7.67 -19.94
CA LEU A 252 18.07 6.53 -20.34
C LEU A 252 18.44 5.33 -19.50
N THR A 253 17.54 4.89 -18.62
CA THR A 253 17.76 3.78 -17.70
C THR A 253 16.70 2.70 -17.88
N GLY A 254 17.13 1.47 -18.14
CA GLY A 254 16.31 0.28 -18.08
C GLY A 254 16.48 -0.42 -16.74
N TYR A 255 15.38 -0.90 -16.16
CA TYR A 255 15.41 -1.58 -14.86
C TYR A 255 14.49 -2.80 -14.79
N PHE A 256 14.83 -3.70 -13.87
CA PHE A 256 13.95 -4.79 -13.48
C PHE A 256 13.98 -5.00 -11.96
N ARG A 257 12.88 -5.53 -11.41
CA ARG A 257 12.75 -5.96 -10.02
C ARG A 257 12.01 -7.29 -9.98
N ASP A 258 12.60 -8.28 -9.33
CA ASP A 258 12.01 -9.58 -9.02
C ASP A 258 11.70 -9.58 -7.52
N ILE A 259 10.42 -9.61 -7.16
CA ILE A 259 9.93 -9.49 -5.80
C ILE A 259 9.43 -10.86 -5.37
N ARG A 260 10.03 -11.42 -4.33
CA ARG A 260 9.77 -12.75 -3.81
C ARG A 260 9.31 -12.70 -2.36
N ASN A 261 8.67 -13.79 -1.91
CA ASN A 261 8.16 -13.95 -0.56
C ASN A 261 7.14 -12.86 -0.17
N LEU A 262 6.38 -12.33 -1.12
CA LEU A 262 5.22 -11.51 -0.79
C LEU A 262 4.23 -12.33 0.02
N ALA A 263 3.60 -11.70 0.99
CA ALA A 263 2.53 -12.33 1.74
C ALA A 263 1.29 -12.50 0.86
N GLY A 264 0.72 -13.67 0.91
CA GLY A 264 -0.56 -14.02 0.33
C GLY A 264 -1.32 -14.92 1.28
N THR A 265 -2.40 -15.52 0.85
CA THR A 265 -3.16 -16.51 1.60
C THR A 265 -3.20 -17.84 0.87
N ARG A 266 -3.34 -18.93 1.62
CA ARG A 266 -3.49 -20.25 1.04
C ARG A 266 -4.81 -20.37 0.28
N ALA A 267 -4.81 -21.13 -0.81
CA ALA A 267 -6.02 -21.52 -1.53
C ALA A 267 -6.83 -22.57 -0.76
N ASP A 268 -6.14 -23.44 -0.03
CA ASP A 268 -6.76 -24.42 0.84
C ASP A 268 -7.00 -23.82 2.23
N GLU A 269 -8.25 -23.67 2.56
CA GLU A 269 -8.65 -23.18 3.89
C GLU A 269 -8.44 -24.27 4.94
N ILE A 270 -7.99 -23.86 6.13
CA ILE A 270 -7.85 -24.76 7.27
C ILE A 270 -9.22 -24.97 7.88
N ARG A 271 -9.66 -26.21 7.97
CA ARG A 271 -10.97 -26.58 8.53
C ARG A 271 -10.86 -26.84 10.02
N ILE A 272 -11.80 -26.29 10.78
CA ILE A 272 -11.91 -26.46 12.23
C ILE A 272 -13.33 -26.87 12.59
N PHE A 273 -13.54 -27.28 13.85
CA PHE A 273 -14.84 -27.75 14.38
C PHE A 273 -15.46 -28.89 13.54
N GLY A 274 -14.63 -29.82 13.03
CA GLY A 274 -15.11 -30.93 12.19
C GLY A 274 -15.59 -30.49 10.82
N GLY A 275 -15.10 -29.37 10.33
CA GLY A 275 -15.47 -28.80 9.03
C GLY A 275 -16.58 -27.77 9.06
N ALA A 276 -17.14 -27.49 10.26
CA ALA A 276 -18.19 -26.47 10.44
C ALA A 276 -17.63 -25.03 10.37
N GLY A 277 -16.31 -24.86 10.47
CA GLY A 277 -15.64 -23.56 10.33
C GLY A 277 -14.38 -23.70 9.50
N ARG A 278 -13.99 -22.60 8.83
CA ARG A 278 -12.79 -22.52 8.00
C ARG A 278 -12.08 -21.20 8.23
N TYR A 279 -10.75 -21.20 8.22
CA TYR A 279 -9.96 -19.98 8.26
C TYR A 279 -8.79 -20.07 7.29
N SER A 280 -8.24 -18.95 6.93
CA SER A 280 -7.01 -18.85 6.17
C SER A 280 -5.90 -18.24 7.01
N GLN A 281 -4.66 -18.44 6.60
CA GLN A 281 -3.49 -17.86 7.24
C GLN A 281 -2.60 -17.22 6.18
N TYR A 282 -1.92 -16.13 6.54
CA TYR A 282 -0.91 -15.54 5.67
C TYR A 282 0.28 -16.46 5.51
N VAL A 283 0.75 -16.61 4.28
CA VAL A 283 1.91 -17.39 3.87
C VAL A 283 2.71 -16.61 2.82
N ASN A 284 3.96 -16.98 2.57
CA ASN A 284 4.76 -16.39 1.49
C ASN A 284 4.46 -17.09 0.15
N SER A 285 3.28 -16.86 -0.40
CA SER A 285 2.83 -17.46 -1.66
C SER A 285 2.97 -16.54 -2.86
N ASP A 286 3.06 -15.23 -2.63
CA ASP A 286 2.94 -14.24 -3.67
C ASP A 286 4.29 -13.72 -4.16
N PHE A 287 4.29 -13.25 -5.39
CA PHE A 287 5.47 -12.71 -6.05
C PHE A 287 5.07 -11.63 -7.06
N GLY A 288 6.04 -10.83 -7.48
CA GLY A 288 5.84 -9.79 -8.46
C GLY A 288 7.07 -9.51 -9.30
N PHE A 289 6.85 -8.99 -10.50
CA PHE A 289 7.88 -8.52 -11.41
C PHE A 289 7.57 -7.11 -11.84
N VAL A 290 8.56 -6.26 -11.77
CA VAL A 290 8.48 -4.91 -12.33
C VAL A 290 9.63 -4.74 -13.31
N LYS A 291 9.35 -4.23 -14.50
CA LYS A 291 10.35 -3.86 -15.48
C LYS A 291 9.95 -2.59 -16.17
N GLY A 292 10.91 -1.79 -16.54
CA GLY A 292 10.60 -0.53 -17.19
C GLY A 292 11.83 0.18 -17.77
N ILE A 293 11.53 1.29 -18.41
CA ILE A 293 12.51 2.22 -18.96
C ILE A 293 12.14 3.60 -18.46
N VAL A 294 13.14 4.35 -17.99
CA VAL A 294 13.02 5.76 -17.63
C VAL A 294 13.86 6.56 -18.60
N LEU A 295 13.25 7.58 -19.20
CA LEU A 295 13.92 8.59 -19.99
C LEU A 295 13.78 9.93 -19.28
N SER A 296 14.89 10.55 -18.90
CA SER A 296 14.93 11.87 -18.29
C SER A 296 15.68 12.84 -19.18
N LEU A 297 15.04 13.96 -19.50
CA LEU A 297 15.63 15.08 -20.22
C LEU A 297 15.67 16.28 -19.29
N THR A 298 16.87 16.77 -18.99
CA THR A 298 17.07 17.90 -18.09
C THR A 298 17.82 19.02 -18.80
N LYS A 299 17.23 20.22 -18.85
CA LYS A 299 17.93 21.45 -19.14
C LYS A 299 18.19 22.22 -17.85
N ARG A 300 19.46 22.50 -17.56
CA ARG A 300 19.86 23.36 -16.45
C ARG A 300 19.39 24.79 -16.68
N PHE A 301 19.31 25.55 -15.59
CA PHE A 301 18.93 26.95 -15.70
C PHE A 301 19.99 27.73 -16.44
N SER A 302 19.63 28.21 -17.63
CA SER A 302 20.37 29.15 -18.46
C SER A 302 19.37 29.91 -19.31
N ASP A 303 19.73 31.10 -19.84
CA ASP A 303 18.85 31.94 -20.64
C ASP A 303 17.47 32.16 -19.99
N ASN A 304 17.44 32.31 -18.67
CA ASN A 304 16.26 32.54 -17.85
C ASN A 304 15.29 31.36 -17.68
N TRP A 305 15.61 30.15 -18.13
CA TRP A 305 14.72 29.01 -17.95
C TRP A 305 15.43 27.67 -17.70
N SER A 306 14.72 26.78 -17.07
CA SER A 306 15.09 25.36 -16.88
C SER A 306 13.90 24.46 -17.15
N ALA A 307 14.15 23.23 -17.55
CA ALA A 307 13.11 22.22 -17.74
C ALA A 307 13.59 20.83 -17.41
N THR A 308 12.70 20.01 -16.89
CA THR A 308 12.90 18.56 -16.71
C THR A 308 11.68 17.84 -17.27
N ILE A 309 11.91 16.81 -18.06
CA ILE A 309 10.88 15.92 -18.58
C ILE A 309 11.30 14.50 -18.22
N ASP A 310 10.49 13.82 -17.42
CA ASP A 310 10.69 12.42 -17.06
C ASP A 310 9.57 11.58 -17.66
N TYR A 311 9.93 10.60 -18.45
CA TYR A 311 9.02 9.62 -19.00
C TYR A 311 9.36 8.23 -18.50
N THR A 312 8.38 7.53 -17.97
CA THR A 312 8.51 6.14 -17.53
C THR A 312 7.56 5.25 -18.32
N LEU A 313 8.12 4.20 -18.91
CA LEU A 313 7.39 3.05 -19.44
C LEU A 313 7.60 1.88 -18.49
N GLN A 314 6.53 1.36 -17.88
CA GLN A 314 6.60 0.34 -16.86
C GLN A 314 5.60 -0.79 -17.13
N SER A 315 5.94 -1.98 -16.67
CA SER A 315 5.02 -3.11 -16.50
C SER A 315 5.26 -3.76 -15.15
N ALA A 316 4.24 -3.75 -14.29
CA ALA A 316 4.23 -4.39 -12.98
C ALA A 316 3.20 -5.52 -12.97
N LYS A 317 3.68 -6.76 -12.84
CA LYS A 317 2.84 -7.97 -12.85
C LYS A 317 3.16 -8.86 -11.66
N GLY A 318 2.19 -9.62 -11.21
CA GLY A 318 2.33 -10.60 -10.13
C GLY A 318 1.17 -11.60 -10.15
N ASN A 319 1.08 -12.43 -9.14
CA ASN A 319 -0.06 -13.33 -8.98
C ASN A 319 -1.21 -12.71 -8.16
N ALA A 320 -0.92 -11.72 -7.32
CA ALA A 320 -1.91 -10.98 -6.54
C ALA A 320 -1.40 -9.59 -6.19
N SER A 321 -2.31 -8.63 -6.02
CA SER A 321 -2.02 -7.28 -5.51
C SER A 321 -2.36 -7.13 -4.03
N ASP A 322 -3.31 -7.92 -3.53
CA ASP A 322 -3.76 -7.93 -2.13
C ASP A 322 -3.39 -9.28 -1.50
N PRO A 323 -2.73 -9.30 -0.33
CA PRO A 323 -2.41 -10.54 0.38
C PRO A 323 -3.64 -11.42 0.68
N ALA A 324 -4.84 -10.86 0.81
CA ALA A 324 -6.07 -11.59 1.03
C ALA A 324 -6.80 -12.04 -0.26
N ALA A 325 -6.28 -11.71 -1.45
CA ALA A 325 -6.96 -11.93 -2.73
C ALA A 325 -7.38 -13.39 -2.92
N THR A 326 -6.45 -14.34 -2.76
CA THR A 326 -6.72 -15.78 -2.90
C THR A 326 -7.84 -16.26 -1.97
N ARG A 327 -7.78 -15.87 -0.69
CA ARG A 327 -8.82 -16.20 0.28
C ARG A 327 -10.17 -15.61 -0.09
N ASN A 328 -10.20 -14.37 -0.54
CA ASN A 328 -11.46 -13.70 -0.92
C ASN A 328 -12.10 -14.35 -2.14
N GLN A 329 -11.32 -14.80 -3.13
CA GLN A 329 -11.80 -15.57 -4.27
C GLN A 329 -12.40 -16.91 -3.82
N VAL A 330 -11.68 -17.68 -3.00
CA VAL A 330 -12.18 -18.96 -2.45
C VAL A 330 -13.44 -18.76 -1.63
N ALA A 331 -13.49 -17.75 -0.79
CA ALA A 331 -14.67 -17.43 0.02
C ALA A 331 -15.90 -17.07 -0.81
N SER A 332 -15.68 -16.48 -1.99
CA SER A 332 -16.75 -16.17 -2.98
C SER A 332 -17.10 -17.34 -3.90
N GLY A 333 -16.53 -18.52 -3.67
CA GLY A 333 -16.74 -19.70 -4.50
C GLY A 333 -16.05 -19.65 -5.86
N GLN A 334 -15.11 -18.73 -6.04
CA GLN A 334 -14.30 -18.59 -7.24
C GLN A 334 -13.02 -19.43 -7.13
N GLN A 335 -12.47 -19.85 -8.26
CA GLN A 335 -11.15 -20.46 -8.26
C GLN A 335 -10.07 -19.37 -8.18
N PRO A 336 -9.01 -19.58 -7.36
CA PRO A 336 -7.90 -18.66 -7.30
C PRO A 336 -7.23 -18.49 -8.67
N GLU A 337 -6.79 -17.27 -8.94
CA GLU A 337 -6.06 -16.92 -10.15
C GLU A 337 -4.69 -17.63 -10.16
N ILE A 338 -4.37 -18.31 -11.26
CA ILE A 338 -3.05 -18.99 -11.45
C ILE A 338 -2.19 -18.33 -12.52
N GLN A 339 -2.57 -17.20 -13.02
CA GLN A 339 -1.84 -16.46 -14.06
C GLN A 339 -1.29 -15.13 -13.55
N LEU A 340 -0.33 -14.60 -14.29
CA LEU A 340 0.21 -13.26 -14.02
C LEU A 340 -0.82 -12.20 -14.38
N ILE A 341 -1.22 -11.43 -13.39
CA ILE A 341 -2.10 -10.26 -13.56
C ILE A 341 -1.29 -8.96 -13.49
N ARG A 342 -1.86 -7.87 -13.96
CA ARG A 342 -1.36 -6.52 -13.67
C ARG A 342 -1.55 -6.24 -12.19
N LEU A 343 -0.54 -5.68 -11.53
CA LEU A 343 -0.67 -5.24 -10.14
C LEU A 343 -1.41 -3.90 -10.10
N ASP A 344 -2.09 -3.59 -9.00
CA ASP A 344 -2.89 -2.36 -8.84
C ASP A 344 -2.10 -1.08 -9.11
N GLN A 345 -0.79 -1.12 -8.87
CA GLN A 345 0.15 -0.01 -9.13
C GLN A 345 0.75 -0.02 -10.55
N ASP A 346 0.30 -0.90 -11.46
CA ASP A 346 0.79 -0.94 -12.83
C ASP A 346 0.27 0.27 -13.62
N GLN A 347 1.07 1.31 -13.72
CA GLN A 347 0.80 2.47 -14.57
C GLN A 347 1.80 2.45 -15.73
N THR A 348 1.32 2.04 -16.91
CA THR A 348 2.20 1.73 -18.04
C THR A 348 2.98 2.95 -18.53
N HIS A 349 2.35 4.11 -18.57
CA HIS A 349 2.98 5.36 -19.04
C HIS A 349 2.83 6.45 -17.98
N THR A 350 3.93 7.06 -17.60
CA THR A 350 3.95 8.24 -16.72
C THR A 350 4.84 9.31 -17.33
N VAL A 351 4.35 10.55 -17.38
CA VAL A 351 5.13 11.71 -17.81
C VAL A 351 5.05 12.78 -16.71
N ASN A 352 6.20 13.26 -16.27
CA ASN A 352 6.31 14.43 -15.41
C ASN A 352 7.09 15.50 -16.13
N VAL A 353 6.56 16.73 -16.12
CA VAL A 353 7.18 17.89 -16.73
C VAL A 353 7.29 18.99 -15.71
N THR A 354 8.48 19.53 -15.54
CA THR A 354 8.70 20.74 -14.74
C THR A 354 9.35 21.77 -15.63
N PHE A 355 8.77 22.95 -15.73
CA PHE A 355 9.31 24.08 -16.45
C PHE A 355 9.40 25.29 -15.50
N ASN A 356 10.55 25.95 -15.45
CA ASN A 356 10.75 27.14 -14.64
C ASN A 356 11.29 28.24 -15.52
N TYR A 357 10.72 29.43 -15.35
CA TYR A 357 11.20 30.67 -15.95
C TYR A 357 11.43 31.72 -14.86
N SER A 358 12.54 32.43 -14.93
CA SER A 358 12.87 33.53 -14.00
C SER A 358 13.49 34.67 -14.78
N SER A 359 12.80 35.81 -14.81
CA SER A 359 13.24 37.03 -15.47
C SER A 359 14.24 37.79 -14.59
N ALA A 360 15.14 38.52 -15.22
CA ALA A 360 16.02 39.49 -14.56
C ALA A 360 15.23 40.62 -13.86
N ASP A 361 13.97 40.86 -14.25
CA ASP A 361 13.08 41.86 -13.65
C ASP A 361 12.36 41.38 -12.39
N ASN A 362 12.90 40.37 -11.70
CA ASN A 362 12.40 39.85 -10.43
C ASN A 362 10.98 39.27 -10.51
N TRP A 363 10.64 38.59 -11.57
CA TRP A 363 9.42 37.80 -11.67
C TRP A 363 9.71 36.45 -12.32
N GLY A 364 8.88 35.49 -12.05
CA GLY A 364 9.04 34.18 -12.67
C GLY A 364 7.79 33.33 -12.50
N PHE A 365 7.80 32.19 -13.19
CA PHE A 365 6.75 31.20 -13.04
C PHE A 365 7.32 29.77 -13.19
N SER A 366 6.61 28.84 -12.60
CA SER A 366 6.85 27.40 -12.72
C SER A 366 5.57 26.72 -13.18
N LEU A 367 5.70 25.81 -14.14
CA LEU A 367 4.64 24.88 -14.56
C LEU A 367 5.07 23.47 -14.18
N ILE A 368 4.15 22.72 -13.57
CA ILE A 368 4.32 21.31 -13.23
C ILE A 368 3.20 20.55 -13.92
N GLY A 369 3.53 19.72 -14.90
CA GLY A 369 2.60 18.87 -15.61
C GLY A 369 2.81 17.41 -15.24
N GLN A 370 1.72 16.68 -15.04
CA GLN A 370 1.72 15.24 -14.80
C GLN A 370 0.72 14.57 -15.73
N TYR A 371 1.12 13.45 -16.30
CA TYR A 371 0.27 12.57 -17.08
C TYR A 371 0.51 11.13 -16.64
N GLY A 372 -0.56 10.36 -16.46
CA GLY A 372 -0.52 8.93 -16.18
C GLY A 372 -1.53 8.16 -17.00
N SER A 373 -1.11 7.04 -17.59
CA SER A 373 -2.07 6.08 -18.12
C SER A 373 -2.94 5.53 -16.98
N GLY A 374 -4.13 5.03 -17.29
CA GLY A 374 -5.02 4.46 -16.30
C GLY A 374 -4.38 3.34 -15.49
N PHE A 375 -4.72 3.28 -14.21
CA PHE A 375 -4.44 2.11 -13.38
C PHE A 375 -5.36 0.96 -13.72
N PRO A 376 -4.94 -0.30 -13.53
CA PRO A 376 -5.80 -1.44 -13.77
C PRO A 376 -6.96 -1.50 -12.76
N TYR A 377 -8.06 -2.09 -13.19
CA TYR A 377 -9.18 -2.44 -12.32
C TYR A 377 -9.82 -3.77 -12.77
N THR A 378 -10.56 -4.39 -11.85
CA THR A 378 -11.30 -5.62 -12.12
C THR A 378 -12.72 -5.29 -12.50
N PRO A 379 -13.17 -5.53 -13.75
CA PRO A 379 -14.54 -5.27 -14.15
C PRO A 379 -15.53 -6.21 -13.44
N SER A 380 -16.72 -5.68 -13.10
CA SER A 380 -17.78 -6.50 -12.50
C SER A 380 -18.59 -7.21 -13.58
N GLN A 381 -19.09 -8.42 -13.23
CA GLN A 381 -19.70 -9.35 -14.17
C GLN A 381 -21.19 -9.11 -14.42
N SER A 382 -21.65 -7.95 -14.75
CA SER A 382 -23.11 -7.88 -14.94
C SER A 382 -23.62 -8.47 -16.27
N LEU A 383 -22.78 -8.62 -17.32
CA LEU A 383 -23.26 -9.06 -18.64
C LEU A 383 -22.33 -9.94 -19.48
N ASN A 384 -21.09 -10.21 -19.09
CA ASN A 384 -20.14 -11.01 -19.89
C ASN A 384 -19.40 -12.05 -19.06
N LEU A 385 -19.51 -13.31 -19.45
CA LEU A 385 -18.82 -14.46 -18.84
C LEU A 385 -17.28 -14.44 -18.98
N SER A 386 -16.73 -13.55 -19.79
CA SER A 386 -15.29 -13.43 -20.04
C SER A 386 -14.56 -12.41 -19.18
N ALA A 387 -15.28 -11.61 -18.41
CA ALA A 387 -14.70 -10.54 -17.58
C ALA A 387 -14.26 -11.03 -16.19
N LEU A 388 -13.60 -12.18 -16.13
CA LEU A 388 -13.26 -12.84 -14.86
C LEU A 388 -11.85 -12.56 -14.38
N LEU A 389 -11.07 -11.82 -15.15
CA LEU A 389 -9.66 -11.63 -14.83
C LEU A 389 -9.46 -10.39 -13.96
N THR A 390 -8.82 -10.61 -12.82
CA THR A 390 -8.38 -9.52 -11.94
C THR A 390 -7.52 -8.54 -12.72
N ASN A 391 -7.83 -7.24 -12.59
CA ASN A 391 -7.07 -6.16 -13.20
C ASN A 391 -6.93 -6.24 -14.74
N SER A 392 -7.98 -6.74 -15.41
CA SER A 392 -7.97 -6.92 -16.86
C SER A 392 -8.21 -5.65 -17.67
N GLU A 393 -8.86 -4.64 -17.08
CA GLU A 393 -9.18 -3.38 -17.72
C GLU A 393 -8.40 -2.21 -17.12
N LEU A 394 -8.39 -1.07 -17.81
CA LEU A 394 -7.71 0.15 -17.37
C LEU A 394 -8.71 1.28 -17.12
N LYS A 395 -8.52 1.99 -16.03
CA LYS A 395 -9.21 3.26 -15.74
C LYS A 395 -8.84 4.31 -16.78
N PRO A 396 -9.62 5.41 -16.90
CA PRO A 396 -9.24 6.57 -17.71
C PRO A 396 -7.86 7.13 -17.36
N VAL A 397 -7.24 7.81 -18.33
CA VAL A 397 -5.98 8.52 -18.11
C VAL A 397 -6.17 9.69 -17.16
N THR A 398 -5.12 10.01 -16.42
CA THR A 398 -5.11 11.16 -15.51
C THR A 398 -4.09 12.18 -15.95
N TYR A 399 -4.40 13.46 -15.83
CA TYR A 399 -3.44 14.53 -16.08
C TYR A 399 -3.78 15.79 -15.28
N THR A 400 -2.77 16.50 -14.86
CA THR A 400 -2.88 17.76 -14.14
C THR A 400 -1.79 18.72 -14.58
N VAL A 401 -2.07 20.00 -14.49
CA VAL A 401 -1.07 21.06 -14.67
C VAL A 401 -1.24 22.08 -13.56
N ASP A 402 -0.16 22.34 -12.84
CA ASP A 402 -0.09 23.34 -11.79
C ASP A 402 0.77 24.52 -12.24
N LEU A 403 0.37 25.73 -11.83
CA LEU A 403 1.10 26.97 -12.08
C LEU A 403 1.47 27.64 -10.76
N ARG A 404 2.70 28.05 -10.66
CA ARG A 404 3.15 29.01 -9.63
C ARG A 404 3.77 30.21 -10.31
N ALA A 405 3.33 31.42 -9.96
CA ALA A 405 3.94 32.67 -10.44
C ALA A 405 4.30 33.56 -9.25
N TYR A 406 5.37 34.33 -9.39
CA TYR A 406 5.78 35.28 -8.37
C TYR A 406 6.31 36.58 -8.98
N LYS A 407 6.22 37.65 -8.18
CA LYS A 407 6.86 38.95 -8.45
C LYS A 407 7.49 39.45 -7.17
N ASP A 408 8.77 39.74 -7.22
CA ASP A 408 9.52 40.38 -6.15
C ASP A 408 9.55 41.89 -6.37
N ILE A 409 9.24 42.63 -5.32
CA ILE A 409 9.27 44.09 -5.29
C ILE A 409 10.28 44.48 -4.19
N VAL A 410 11.30 45.22 -4.58
CA VAL A 410 12.39 45.62 -3.67
C VAL A 410 12.22 47.09 -3.30
N PHE A 411 12.24 47.37 -2.00
CA PHE A 411 12.15 48.71 -1.40
C PHE A 411 13.30 48.92 -0.40
N GLY A 412 14.38 49.52 -0.86
CA GLY A 412 15.56 49.66 -0.03
C GLY A 412 16.08 48.34 0.51
N SER A 413 16.08 48.14 1.83
CA SER A 413 16.51 46.90 2.49
C SER A 413 15.43 45.80 2.52
N TYR A 414 14.20 46.12 2.18
CA TYR A 414 13.07 45.20 2.23
C TYR A 414 12.74 44.64 0.87
N LYS A 415 12.33 43.37 0.83
CA LYS A 415 11.82 42.74 -0.36
C LYS A 415 10.45 42.11 -0.07
N VAL A 416 9.44 42.42 -0.88
CA VAL A 416 8.13 41.80 -0.82
C VAL A 416 8.00 40.84 -2.03
N SER A 417 7.79 39.57 -1.79
CA SER A 417 7.48 38.59 -2.82
C SER A 417 5.98 38.31 -2.81
N ILE A 418 5.29 38.70 -3.86
CA ILE A 418 3.88 38.36 -4.07
C ILE A 418 3.85 37.11 -4.95
N PHE A 419 3.05 36.11 -4.58
CA PHE A 419 2.93 34.88 -5.34
C PHE A 419 1.48 34.44 -5.50
N ALA A 420 1.23 33.75 -6.62
CA ALA A 420 0.00 33.00 -6.88
C ALA A 420 0.35 31.55 -7.19
N ARG A 421 -0.43 30.62 -6.66
CA ARG A 421 -0.39 29.19 -6.98
C ARG A 421 -1.76 28.77 -7.48
N VAL A 422 -1.79 28.12 -8.61
CA VAL A 422 -3.01 27.57 -9.21
C VAL A 422 -2.79 26.07 -9.34
N PHE A 423 -3.45 25.30 -8.49
CA PHE A 423 -3.49 23.84 -8.61
C PHE A 423 -4.59 23.46 -9.59
N ASN A 424 -4.33 22.48 -10.43
CA ASN A 424 -5.22 22.06 -11.51
C ASN A 424 -5.68 23.23 -12.39
N LEU A 425 -4.71 23.85 -13.07
CA LEU A 425 -4.88 25.09 -13.86
C LEU A 425 -6.06 25.04 -14.84
N PHE A 426 -6.30 23.88 -15.44
CA PHE A 426 -7.34 23.68 -16.45
C PHE A 426 -8.65 23.14 -15.89
N ASP A 427 -8.77 22.97 -14.56
CA ASP A 427 -9.94 22.42 -13.87
C ASP A 427 -10.37 21.05 -14.42
N ILE A 428 -9.41 20.17 -14.62
CA ILE A 428 -9.62 18.84 -15.18
C ILE A 428 -10.13 17.92 -14.09
N GLN A 429 -11.22 17.23 -14.33
CA GLN A 429 -11.76 16.19 -13.46
C GLN A 429 -11.20 14.82 -13.89
N SER A 430 -10.00 14.49 -13.41
CA SER A 430 -9.42 13.16 -13.62
C SER A 430 -10.12 12.12 -12.75
N GLU A 431 -10.43 10.95 -13.31
CA GLU A 431 -11.12 9.88 -12.63
C GLU A 431 -10.12 8.94 -11.94
N TYR A 432 -10.03 9.02 -10.61
CA TYR A 432 -9.20 8.10 -9.80
C TYR A 432 -9.96 6.85 -9.37
N GLY A 433 -11.26 6.99 -9.10
CA GLY A 433 -12.19 5.90 -8.87
C GLY A 433 -13.06 5.67 -10.10
N VAL A 434 -13.50 4.43 -10.32
CA VAL A 434 -14.44 4.08 -11.37
C VAL A 434 -15.44 3.06 -10.86
N TYR A 435 -16.63 3.03 -11.44
CA TYR A 435 -17.54 1.92 -11.26
C TYR A 435 -17.04 0.71 -12.04
N ASN A 436 -16.99 -0.44 -11.38
CA ASN A 436 -16.40 -1.65 -11.98
C ASN A 436 -17.23 -2.20 -13.16
N ASP A 437 -18.48 -1.82 -13.28
CA ASP A 437 -19.38 -2.24 -14.36
C ASP A 437 -19.27 -1.40 -15.64
N SER A 438 -18.80 -0.16 -15.53
CA SER A 438 -18.66 0.76 -16.66
C SER A 438 -17.20 1.15 -16.96
N GLY A 439 -16.34 1.15 -15.95
CA GLY A 439 -14.97 1.66 -16.06
C GLY A 439 -14.85 3.18 -16.04
N THR A 440 -15.92 3.90 -15.66
CA THR A 440 -15.97 5.36 -15.54
C THR A 440 -16.53 5.79 -14.20
N ALA A 441 -16.29 7.03 -13.79
CA ALA A 441 -16.78 7.59 -12.54
C ALA A 441 -18.18 8.21 -12.64
N ASP A 442 -18.63 8.50 -13.84
CA ASP A 442 -19.88 9.23 -14.11
C ASP A 442 -21.08 8.34 -14.46
N PHE A 443 -20.85 7.06 -14.73
CA PHE A 443 -21.87 6.12 -15.15
C PHE A 443 -21.73 4.76 -14.47
N THR A 444 -22.86 4.19 -14.04
CA THR A 444 -22.95 2.78 -13.61
C THR A 444 -24.23 2.14 -14.18
N LEU A 445 -24.11 0.91 -14.62
CA LEU A 445 -25.26 0.14 -15.11
C LEU A 445 -26.31 -0.06 -14.00
N ALA A 446 -25.86 -0.13 -12.75
CA ALA A 446 -26.77 -0.23 -11.61
C ALA A 446 -27.71 0.97 -11.52
N GLU A 447 -27.21 2.21 -11.67
CA GLU A 447 -28.04 3.41 -11.73
C GLU A 447 -28.99 3.39 -12.91
N TYR A 448 -28.48 3.08 -14.10
CA TYR A 448 -29.28 3.01 -15.31
C TYR A 448 -30.45 2.05 -15.16
N LEU A 449 -30.21 0.83 -14.70
CA LEU A 449 -31.24 -0.18 -14.47
C LEU A 449 -32.19 0.23 -13.35
N PHE A 450 -31.70 0.90 -12.31
CA PHE A 450 -32.55 1.41 -11.24
C PHE A 450 -33.53 2.47 -11.76
N ARG A 451 -33.09 3.43 -12.54
CA ARG A 451 -33.93 4.48 -13.15
C ARG A 451 -34.97 3.89 -14.14
N GLN A 452 -34.60 2.85 -14.86
CA GLN A 452 -35.51 2.14 -15.77
C GLN A 452 -36.63 1.39 -15.04
N ARG A 453 -36.40 0.86 -13.86
CA ARG A 453 -37.33 0.04 -13.09
C ARG A 453 -38.25 0.84 -12.17
N ASN A 454 -37.91 2.07 -11.88
CA ASN A 454 -38.65 2.88 -10.90
C ASN A 454 -39.31 4.10 -11.55
N THR A 455 -40.49 4.45 -11.08
CA THR A 455 -41.20 5.64 -11.53
C THR A 455 -40.59 6.91 -10.92
N ASP A 456 -40.84 8.04 -11.56
CA ASP A 456 -40.41 9.35 -11.05
C ASP A 456 -40.86 9.63 -9.61
N GLU A 457 -42.00 9.08 -9.21
CA GLU A 457 -42.52 9.22 -7.86
C GLU A 457 -41.66 8.48 -6.83
N VAL A 458 -41.17 7.26 -7.14
CA VAL A 458 -40.25 6.49 -6.30
C VAL A 458 -38.88 7.19 -6.23
N LEU A 459 -38.40 7.74 -7.34
CA LEU A 459 -37.14 8.45 -7.42
C LEU A 459 -37.13 9.74 -6.58
N ARG A 460 -38.27 10.39 -6.37
CA ARG A 460 -38.41 11.61 -5.56
C ARG A 460 -38.64 11.37 -4.07
N HIS A 461 -39.06 10.19 -3.66
CA HIS A 461 -39.47 9.88 -2.28
C HIS A 461 -38.36 9.18 -1.45
N TYR A 462 -37.12 9.07 -1.94
CA TYR A 462 -36.00 8.62 -1.13
C TYR A 462 -35.58 9.72 -0.16
N ASN A 463 -35.91 9.49 1.10
CA ASN A 463 -36.13 10.47 2.17
C ASN A 463 -34.92 11.37 2.58
N LEU A 464 -33.71 11.13 2.16
CA LEU A 464 -32.55 11.94 2.58
C LEU A 464 -31.55 12.23 1.45
N ASN A 465 -31.46 11.37 0.43
CA ASN A 465 -30.55 11.58 -0.69
C ASN A 465 -31.30 11.34 -2.00
N THR A 466 -31.00 12.14 -3.01
CA THR A 466 -31.47 11.89 -4.37
C THR A 466 -30.68 10.73 -4.98
N VAL A 467 -31.23 10.13 -6.04
CA VAL A 467 -30.50 9.10 -6.81
C VAL A 467 -29.18 9.62 -7.33
N ASP A 468 -29.14 10.89 -7.75
CA ASP A 468 -27.92 11.53 -8.20
C ASP A 468 -26.88 11.64 -7.08
N GLU A 469 -27.28 12.05 -5.88
CA GLU A 469 -26.36 12.13 -4.72
C GLU A 469 -25.80 10.76 -4.32
N TYR A 470 -26.58 9.70 -4.49
CA TYR A 470 -26.14 8.34 -4.18
C TYR A 470 -25.09 7.84 -5.18
N TYR A 471 -25.31 8.08 -6.48
CA TYR A 471 -24.41 7.58 -7.52
C TYR A 471 -23.29 8.56 -7.92
N ARG A 472 -23.43 9.85 -7.65
CA ARG A 472 -22.34 10.82 -7.86
C ARG A 472 -21.43 10.87 -6.64
N ASN A 473 -20.33 10.17 -6.74
CA ASN A 473 -19.32 10.15 -5.67
C ASN A 473 -18.16 11.12 -5.98
N PRO A 474 -18.09 12.29 -5.33
CA PRO A 474 -17.03 13.27 -5.57
C PRO A 474 -15.61 12.71 -5.30
N THR A 475 -15.49 11.69 -4.45
CA THR A 475 -14.20 11.08 -4.11
C THR A 475 -13.60 10.26 -5.26
N MET A 476 -14.37 9.99 -6.30
CA MET A 476 -13.89 9.32 -7.51
C MET A 476 -13.07 10.24 -8.43
N TYR A 477 -13.16 11.56 -8.23
CA TYR A 477 -12.51 12.57 -9.08
C TYR A 477 -11.32 13.24 -8.38
N SER A 478 -10.45 13.84 -9.19
CA SER A 478 -9.40 14.73 -8.71
C SER A 478 -9.96 15.97 -8.02
N GLU A 479 -9.13 16.63 -7.21
CA GLU A 479 -9.49 17.93 -6.65
C GLU A 479 -9.76 18.95 -7.77
N PRO A 480 -10.80 19.82 -7.62
CA PRO A 480 -11.04 20.90 -8.53
C PRO A 480 -9.92 21.95 -8.46
N ARG A 481 -9.94 22.91 -9.40
CA ARG A 481 -9.00 24.00 -9.40
C ARG A 481 -9.03 24.78 -8.09
N ARG A 482 -7.85 24.93 -7.49
CA ARG A 482 -7.65 25.71 -6.25
C ARG A 482 -6.62 26.82 -6.49
N ILE A 483 -6.94 28.04 -6.07
CA ILE A 483 -6.08 29.21 -6.21
C ILE A 483 -5.67 29.71 -4.84
N GLU A 484 -4.37 29.87 -4.65
CA GLU A 484 -3.77 30.45 -3.44
C GLU A 484 -2.99 31.72 -3.85
N VAL A 485 -3.18 32.80 -3.11
CA VAL A 485 -2.42 34.04 -3.28
C VAL A 485 -1.80 34.41 -1.93
N GLY A 486 -0.55 34.82 -1.95
CA GLY A 486 0.16 35.20 -0.73
C GLY A 486 1.27 36.19 -0.98
N ALA A 487 1.76 36.77 0.10
CA ALA A 487 2.90 37.65 0.11
C ALA A 487 3.88 37.29 1.24
N THR A 488 5.17 37.37 0.94
CA THR A 488 6.24 37.16 1.92
C THR A 488 7.12 38.39 1.99
N LEU A 489 7.28 38.95 3.19
CA LEU A 489 8.18 40.06 3.46
C LEU A 489 9.54 39.53 3.94
N PHE A 490 10.59 39.97 3.30
CA PHE A 490 11.98 39.74 3.72
C PHE A 490 12.58 41.06 4.22
N PHE A 491 13.22 40.99 5.39
CA PHE A 491 13.82 42.16 6.08
C PHE A 491 15.22 41.85 6.60
#